data_dc604490393b5003cf04b2434aab54d0
#
_entry.id   dc604490393b5003cf04b2434aab54d0
#
_cell.length_a   1.000
_cell.length_b   1.000
_cell.length_c   1.000
_cell.angle_alpha   90.00
_cell.angle_beta   90.00
_cell.angle_gamma   90.00
#
_symmetry.space_group_name_H-M   'P 1'
#
loop_
_entity.id
_entity.type
_entity.pdbx_description
1 polymer ?
#
loop_
_entity_poly.entity_id
_entity_poly.type
_entity_poly.pdbx_seq_one_letter_code
_entity_poly.pdbx_strand_id
1 'polypeptide(L)'
;MATTPVTDPHRGRNRFRPMIWGGAAALLLLPAIAMQFTSEVNWTGSDFVVMGVMLATVCGLYELGVWLSGNTTYRAAFGIAVFTAFLTVWVNLAVGMLGSENNIENLMVAGVLLTAAVGALVANFRPRGMARAMDAAAIAQLLVCAIALVMGFRERGVFLAACFAVPWFVSAQLFRRAARNMVAAALGR
;
A
#
# COMPACT_ATOMS: atom_id res chain seq x y z
N MET A 1 -23.70 -20.30 39.00
CA MET A 1 -22.63 -19.34 38.87
C MET A 1 -22.45 -19.01 37.40
N ALA A 2 -22.97 -17.86 36.98
CA ALA A 2 -22.81 -17.40 35.59
C ALA A 2 -21.45 -16.68 35.44
N THR A 3 -20.55 -17.27 34.68
CA THR A 3 -19.28 -16.64 34.30
C THR A 3 -19.58 -15.58 33.27
N THR A 4 -19.55 -14.33 33.67
CA THR A 4 -19.53 -13.17 32.73
C THR A 4 -18.31 -13.28 31.83
N PRO A 5 -18.47 -13.22 30.49
CA PRO A 5 -17.32 -13.18 29.60
C PRO A 5 -16.57 -11.87 29.85
N VAL A 6 -15.30 -12.00 30.27
CA VAL A 6 -14.38 -10.88 30.37
C VAL A 6 -14.09 -10.43 28.94
N THR A 7 -14.82 -9.43 28.47
CA THR A 7 -14.50 -8.72 27.25
C THR A 7 -13.24 -7.91 27.51
N ASP A 8 -12.12 -8.32 26.95
CA ASP A 8 -10.85 -7.61 27.01
C ASP A 8 -11.00 -6.24 26.30
N PRO A 9 -11.03 -5.09 27.02
CA PRO A 9 -11.27 -3.78 26.44
C PRO A 9 -10.08 -3.23 25.63
N HIS A 10 -8.97 -3.96 25.56
CA HIS A 10 -7.76 -3.56 24.84
C HIS A 10 -7.65 -4.11 23.41
N ARG A 11 -8.60 -4.90 22.95
CA ARG A 11 -8.61 -5.44 21.61
C ARG A 11 -9.03 -4.37 20.61
N GLY A 12 -8.05 -3.61 20.08
CA GLY A 12 -8.23 -2.96 18.80
C GLY A 12 -8.63 -1.48 18.77
N ARG A 13 -8.51 -0.73 19.85
CA ARG A 13 -8.71 0.73 19.75
C ARG A 13 -7.50 1.37 19.06
N ASN A 14 -7.61 1.59 17.75
CA ASN A 14 -6.60 2.29 16.97
C ASN A 14 -6.58 3.77 17.38
N ARG A 15 -5.69 4.13 18.34
CA ARG A 15 -5.58 5.52 18.83
C ARG A 15 -5.08 6.50 17.73
N PHE A 16 -4.54 5.97 16.63
CA PHE A 16 -4.12 6.75 15.47
C PHE A 16 -5.20 6.94 14.41
N ARG A 17 -6.37 6.31 14.58
CA ARG A 17 -7.48 6.40 13.63
C ARG A 17 -7.86 7.85 13.29
N PRO A 18 -8.12 8.75 14.24
CA PRO A 18 -8.50 10.13 13.91
C PRO A 18 -7.38 10.88 13.19
N MET A 19 -6.13 10.59 13.51
CA MET A 19 -4.96 11.22 12.87
C MET A 19 -4.81 10.77 11.40
N ILE A 20 -5.05 9.49 11.11
CA ILE A 20 -4.94 8.93 9.77
C ILE A 20 -6.08 9.44 8.87
N TRP A 21 -7.31 9.40 9.34
CA TRP A 21 -8.45 9.93 8.60
C TRP A 21 -8.40 11.46 8.46
N GLY A 22 -7.95 12.15 9.49
CA GLY A 22 -7.72 13.60 9.44
C GLY A 22 -6.60 13.98 8.47
N GLY A 23 -5.51 13.21 8.44
CA GLY A 23 -4.43 13.38 7.48
C GLY A 23 -4.88 13.12 6.03
N ALA A 24 -5.68 12.08 5.80
CA ALA A 24 -6.27 11.81 4.50
C ALA A 24 -7.20 12.94 4.03
N ALA A 25 -8.06 13.44 4.92
CA ALA A 25 -8.92 14.60 4.62
C ALA A 25 -8.10 15.86 4.31
N ALA A 26 -7.04 16.12 5.08
CA ALA A 26 -6.14 17.24 4.84
C ALA A 26 -5.44 17.13 3.49
N LEU A 27 -4.94 15.92 3.12
CA LEU A 27 -4.35 15.66 1.81
C LEU A 27 -5.35 15.91 0.66
N LEU A 28 -6.61 15.51 0.84
CA LEU A 28 -7.65 15.74 -0.16
C LEU A 28 -8.01 17.22 -0.32
N LEU A 29 -7.86 18.02 0.74
CA LEU A 29 -8.12 19.45 0.71
C LEU A 29 -6.97 20.24 0.08
N LEU A 30 -5.74 19.72 0.05
CA LEU A 30 -4.57 20.43 -0.49
C LEU A 30 -4.77 20.92 -1.94
N PRO A 31 -5.21 20.09 -2.91
CA PRO A 31 -5.47 20.56 -4.26
C PRO A 31 -6.56 21.64 -4.31
N ALA A 32 -7.64 21.48 -3.53
CA ALA A 32 -8.72 22.47 -3.47
C ALA A 32 -8.23 23.84 -2.96
N ILE A 33 -7.30 23.83 -2.00
CA ILE A 33 -6.65 25.04 -1.50
C ILE A 33 -5.71 25.62 -2.55
N ALA A 34 -4.86 24.76 -3.17
CA ALA A 34 -3.91 25.19 -4.20
C ALA A 34 -4.62 25.87 -5.38
N MET A 35 -5.78 25.35 -5.82
CA MET A 35 -6.60 25.94 -6.89
C MET A 35 -7.07 27.37 -6.60
N GLN A 36 -7.03 27.85 -5.34
CA GLN A 36 -7.35 29.23 -4.99
C GLN A 36 -6.17 30.18 -5.23
N PHE A 37 -4.95 29.67 -5.33
CA PHE A 37 -3.72 30.47 -5.39
C PHE A 37 -2.96 30.29 -6.72
N THR A 38 -3.22 29.23 -7.49
CA THR A 38 -2.54 28.95 -8.75
C THR A 38 -3.47 28.31 -9.77
N SER A 39 -3.29 28.65 -11.05
CA SER A 39 -3.96 27.99 -12.16
C SER A 39 -3.26 26.72 -12.65
N GLU A 40 -2.09 26.41 -12.12
CA GLU A 40 -1.32 25.22 -12.51
C GLU A 40 -1.94 23.94 -11.95
N VAL A 41 -2.67 24.03 -10.82
CA VAL A 41 -3.45 22.93 -10.25
C VAL A 41 -4.90 23.09 -10.69
N ASN A 42 -5.38 22.17 -11.51
CA ASN A 42 -6.76 22.20 -12.02
C ASN A 42 -7.39 20.82 -11.89
N TRP A 43 -7.93 20.53 -10.70
CA TRP A 43 -8.62 19.27 -10.40
C TRP A 43 -10.11 19.40 -10.71
N THR A 44 -10.63 18.39 -11.39
CA THR A 44 -12.06 18.22 -11.63
C THR A 44 -12.73 17.50 -10.45
N GLY A 45 -14.07 17.52 -10.42
CA GLY A 45 -14.81 16.75 -9.40
C GLY A 45 -14.49 15.25 -9.44
N SER A 46 -14.20 14.69 -10.62
CA SER A 46 -13.77 13.29 -10.76
C SER A 46 -12.42 13.01 -10.09
N ASP A 47 -11.46 13.94 -10.16
CA ASP A 47 -10.14 13.76 -9.54
C ASP A 47 -10.27 13.71 -8.02
N PHE A 48 -11.12 14.56 -7.44
CA PHE A 48 -11.44 14.51 -6.01
C PHE A 48 -12.11 13.20 -5.60
N VAL A 49 -13.03 12.68 -6.42
CA VAL A 49 -13.69 11.39 -6.14
C VAL A 49 -12.69 10.25 -6.20
N VAL A 50 -11.86 10.18 -7.25
CA VAL A 50 -10.84 9.14 -7.40
C VAL A 50 -9.86 9.18 -6.24
N MET A 51 -9.30 10.35 -5.93
CA MET A 51 -8.37 10.50 -4.81
C MET A 51 -9.05 10.19 -3.47
N GLY A 52 -10.29 10.63 -3.26
CA GLY A 52 -11.06 10.34 -2.05
C GLY A 52 -11.27 8.83 -1.85
N VAL A 53 -11.62 8.09 -2.91
CA VAL A 53 -11.75 6.62 -2.87
C VAL A 53 -10.41 5.96 -2.59
N MET A 54 -9.33 6.43 -3.20
CA MET A 54 -7.98 5.91 -2.96
C MET A 54 -7.55 6.10 -1.50
N LEU A 55 -7.72 7.30 -0.95
CA LEU A 55 -7.37 7.61 0.44
C LEU A 55 -8.24 6.83 1.43
N ALA A 56 -9.55 6.72 1.19
CA ALA A 56 -10.44 5.91 2.01
C ALA A 56 -10.04 4.42 1.99
N THR A 57 -9.64 3.90 0.82
CA THR A 57 -9.13 2.53 0.69
C THR A 57 -7.86 2.33 1.51
N VAL A 58 -6.90 3.26 1.44
CA VAL A 58 -5.66 3.21 2.24
C VAL A 58 -5.97 3.22 3.74
N CYS A 59 -6.86 4.12 4.19
CA CYS A 59 -7.26 4.20 5.59
C CYS A 59 -7.94 2.90 6.05
N GLY A 60 -8.85 2.36 5.24
CA GLY A 60 -9.55 1.09 5.53
C GLY A 60 -8.60 -0.10 5.58
N LEU A 61 -7.67 -0.22 4.64
CA LEU A 61 -6.64 -1.25 4.63
C LEU A 61 -5.69 -1.12 5.84
N TYR A 62 -5.33 0.10 6.22
CA TYR A 62 -4.54 0.31 7.43
C TYR A 62 -5.29 -0.18 8.69
N GLU A 63 -6.57 0.13 8.83
CA GLU A 63 -7.40 -0.35 9.93
C GLU A 63 -7.48 -1.89 9.93
N LEU A 64 -7.63 -2.48 8.75
CA LEU A 64 -7.58 -3.93 8.58
C LEU A 64 -6.24 -4.50 9.09
N GLY A 65 -5.11 -3.91 8.73
CA GLY A 65 -3.79 -4.33 9.21
C GLY A 65 -3.65 -4.24 10.74
N VAL A 66 -4.23 -3.21 11.35
CA VAL A 66 -4.28 -3.06 12.82
C VAL A 66 -5.17 -4.13 13.45
N TRP A 67 -6.27 -4.48 12.81
CA TRP A 67 -7.20 -5.51 13.29
C TRP A 67 -6.60 -6.93 13.15
N LEU A 68 -5.90 -7.20 12.04
CA LEU A 68 -5.29 -8.51 11.76
C LEU A 68 -4.19 -8.91 12.73
N SER A 69 -3.45 -7.96 13.30
CA SER A 69 -2.30 -8.28 14.15
C SER A 69 -2.04 -7.24 15.23
N GLY A 70 -1.77 -7.72 16.45
CA GLY A 70 -1.23 -6.92 17.56
C GLY A 70 0.27 -6.61 17.43
N ASN A 71 0.99 -7.26 16.50
CA ASN A 71 2.43 -7.10 16.34
C ASN A 71 2.75 -5.83 15.56
N THR A 72 3.52 -4.91 16.17
CA THR A 72 3.89 -3.62 15.59
C THR A 72 4.69 -3.76 14.30
N THR A 73 5.59 -4.75 14.23
CA THR A 73 6.38 -5.02 13.02
C THR A 73 5.50 -5.47 11.85
N TYR A 74 4.46 -6.29 12.12
CA TYR A 74 3.46 -6.68 11.13
C TYR A 74 2.69 -5.45 10.62
N ARG A 75 2.22 -4.60 11.53
CA ARG A 75 1.49 -3.37 11.15
C ARG A 75 2.34 -2.43 10.31
N ALA A 76 3.62 -2.28 10.65
CA ALA A 76 4.55 -1.47 9.86
C ALA A 76 4.76 -2.06 8.46
N ALA A 77 4.95 -3.38 8.36
CA ALA A 77 5.05 -4.08 7.07
C ALA A 77 3.81 -3.87 6.21
N PHE A 78 2.63 -4.05 6.81
CA PHE A 78 1.35 -3.88 6.13
C PHE A 78 1.13 -2.43 5.67
N GLY A 79 1.46 -1.46 6.53
CA GLY A 79 1.38 -0.03 6.21
C GLY A 79 2.29 0.35 5.04
N ILE A 80 3.53 -0.15 5.00
CA ILE A 80 4.45 0.06 3.88
C ILE A 80 3.88 -0.53 2.58
N ALA A 81 3.34 -1.75 2.61
CA ALA A 81 2.73 -2.38 1.44
C ALA A 81 1.56 -1.55 0.90
N VAL A 82 0.63 -1.13 1.77
CA VAL A 82 -0.53 -0.30 1.40
C VAL A 82 -0.10 1.05 0.85
N PHE A 83 0.88 1.70 1.49
CA PHE A 83 1.42 2.97 1.03
C PHE A 83 2.11 2.85 -0.33
N THR A 84 2.87 1.78 -0.54
CA THR A 84 3.50 1.48 -1.83
C THR A 84 2.45 1.29 -2.92
N ALA A 85 1.41 0.50 -2.64
CA ALA A 85 0.30 0.31 -3.58
C ALA A 85 -0.38 1.64 -3.93
N PHE A 86 -0.66 2.46 -2.94
CA PHE A 86 -1.24 3.79 -3.13
C PHE A 86 -0.36 4.68 -4.03
N LEU A 87 0.93 4.79 -3.70
CA LEU A 87 1.85 5.60 -4.51
C LEU A 87 2.00 5.05 -5.93
N THR A 88 2.02 3.73 -6.10
CA THR A 88 2.08 3.08 -7.42
C THR A 88 0.87 3.49 -8.26
N VAL A 89 -0.34 3.42 -7.72
CA VAL A 89 -1.56 3.85 -8.42
C VAL A 89 -1.50 5.34 -8.71
N TRP A 90 -1.20 6.16 -7.70
CA TRP A 90 -1.21 7.61 -7.86
C TRP A 90 -0.22 8.08 -8.92
N VAL A 91 1.05 7.67 -8.82
CA VAL A 91 2.07 8.09 -9.79
C VAL A 91 1.72 7.61 -11.20
N ASN A 92 1.17 6.39 -11.31
CA ASN A 92 0.74 5.86 -12.60
C ASN A 92 -0.41 6.67 -13.22
N LEU A 93 -1.37 7.12 -12.41
CA LEU A 93 -2.48 7.97 -12.87
C LEU A 93 -2.05 9.42 -13.17
N ALA A 94 -1.09 9.94 -12.41
CA ALA A 94 -0.70 11.35 -12.50
C ALA A 94 0.25 11.64 -13.67
N VAL A 95 1.18 10.73 -13.97
CA VAL A 95 2.24 10.98 -14.96
C VAL A 95 2.49 9.82 -15.92
N GLY A 96 1.90 8.65 -15.66
CA GLY A 96 2.24 7.42 -16.34
C GLY A 96 3.64 6.91 -15.95
N MET A 97 3.74 5.64 -15.58
CA MET A 97 5.06 5.05 -15.28
C MET A 97 5.77 4.54 -16.53
N LEU A 98 5.00 4.22 -17.56
CA LEU A 98 5.46 3.66 -18.84
C LEU A 98 5.02 4.57 -19.99
N GLY A 99 5.80 5.60 -20.24
CA GLY A 99 5.49 6.61 -21.25
C GLY A 99 4.56 7.72 -20.73
N SER A 100 3.46 7.99 -21.44
CA SER A 100 2.45 8.96 -21.00
C SER A 100 1.35 8.29 -20.18
N GLU A 101 0.54 9.11 -19.49
CA GLU A 101 -0.60 8.62 -18.69
C GLU A 101 -1.63 7.82 -19.49
N ASN A 102 -1.77 8.12 -20.78
CA ASN A 102 -2.71 7.44 -21.68
C ASN A 102 -2.18 6.15 -22.30
N ASN A 103 -0.97 5.73 -21.94
CA ASN A 103 -0.35 4.56 -22.52
C ASN A 103 -0.96 3.28 -21.95
N ILE A 104 -1.39 2.36 -22.82
CA ILE A 104 -2.02 1.10 -22.40
C ILE A 104 -1.06 0.20 -21.62
N GLU A 105 0.24 0.34 -21.84
CA GLU A 105 1.28 -0.39 -21.13
C GLU A 105 1.29 -0.08 -19.62
N ASN A 106 0.74 1.07 -19.22
CA ASN A 106 0.54 1.39 -17.80
C ASN A 106 -0.35 0.36 -17.07
N LEU A 107 -1.20 -0.38 -17.80
CA LEU A 107 -1.97 -1.48 -17.23
C LEU A 107 -1.09 -2.63 -16.71
N MET A 108 0.16 -2.77 -17.17
CA MET A 108 1.09 -3.75 -16.61
C MET A 108 1.36 -3.51 -15.13
N VAL A 109 1.30 -2.25 -14.70
CA VAL A 109 1.46 -1.87 -13.28
C VAL A 109 0.32 -2.42 -12.42
N ALA A 110 -0.90 -2.54 -12.98
CA ALA A 110 -2.02 -3.19 -12.30
C ALA A 110 -1.73 -4.66 -12.00
N GLY A 111 -0.94 -5.35 -12.84
CA GLY A 111 -0.49 -6.73 -12.59
C GLY A 111 0.36 -6.87 -11.33
N VAL A 112 1.17 -5.85 -10.99
CA VAL A 112 1.94 -5.81 -9.74
C VAL A 112 1.01 -5.74 -8.52
N LEU A 113 0.01 -4.87 -8.58
CA LEU A 113 -0.97 -4.69 -7.51
C LEU A 113 -1.83 -5.93 -7.33
N LEU A 114 -2.25 -6.56 -8.43
CA LEU A 114 -2.98 -7.84 -8.40
C LEU A 114 -2.12 -8.95 -7.78
N THR A 115 -0.83 -9.02 -8.11
CA THR A 115 0.10 -9.97 -7.51
C THR A 115 0.17 -9.80 -5.99
N ALA A 116 0.29 -8.56 -5.51
CA ALA A 116 0.29 -8.26 -4.08
C ALA A 116 -1.03 -8.64 -3.41
N ALA A 117 -2.16 -8.24 -4.01
CA ALA A 117 -3.50 -8.47 -3.45
C ALA A 117 -3.87 -9.96 -3.42
N VAL A 118 -3.73 -10.66 -4.56
CA VAL A 118 -3.99 -12.10 -4.65
C VAL A 118 -3.05 -12.87 -3.73
N GLY A 119 -1.76 -12.52 -3.72
CA GLY A 119 -0.79 -13.11 -2.81
C GLY A 119 -1.16 -12.93 -1.34
N ALA A 120 -1.66 -11.76 -0.93
CA ALA A 120 -2.13 -11.51 0.42
C ALA A 120 -3.37 -12.36 0.79
N LEU A 121 -4.32 -12.49 -0.14
CA LEU A 121 -5.52 -13.32 0.03
C LEU A 121 -5.15 -14.82 0.15
N VAL A 122 -4.32 -15.34 -0.75
CA VAL A 122 -3.82 -16.72 -0.72
C VAL A 122 -3.04 -17.00 0.58
N ALA A 123 -2.27 -16.01 1.04
CA ALA A 123 -1.56 -16.08 2.31
C ALA A 123 -2.49 -16.06 3.54
N ASN A 124 -3.78 -15.77 3.37
CA ASN A 124 -4.71 -15.50 4.46
C ASN A 124 -4.12 -14.52 5.48
N PHE A 125 -3.40 -13.50 4.98
CA PHE A 125 -2.70 -12.47 5.76
C PHE A 125 -1.71 -13.00 6.81
N ARG A 126 -1.27 -14.25 6.70
CA ARG A 126 -0.27 -14.83 7.60
C ARG A 126 1.12 -14.23 7.32
N PRO A 127 1.92 -13.86 8.34
CA PRO A 127 3.16 -13.09 8.14
C PRO A 127 4.14 -13.72 7.15
N ARG A 128 4.35 -15.05 7.19
CA ARG A 128 5.24 -15.77 6.25
C ARG A 128 4.72 -15.75 4.81
N GLY A 129 3.41 -15.88 4.64
CA GLY A 129 2.77 -15.81 3.32
C GLY A 129 2.79 -14.40 2.77
N MET A 130 2.51 -13.39 3.60
CA MET A 130 2.60 -11.98 3.24
C MET A 130 4.01 -11.60 2.78
N ALA A 131 5.05 -12.12 3.44
CA ALA A 131 6.42 -11.88 2.99
C ALA A 131 6.66 -12.38 1.57
N ARG A 132 6.16 -13.57 1.23
CA ARG A 132 6.27 -14.12 -0.14
C ARG A 132 5.45 -13.33 -1.16
N ALA A 133 4.26 -12.87 -0.77
CA ALA A 133 3.40 -12.04 -1.61
C ALA A 133 4.08 -10.70 -1.96
N MET A 134 4.73 -10.06 -0.99
CA MET A 134 5.45 -8.80 -1.21
C MET A 134 6.74 -9.00 -2.03
N ASP A 135 7.45 -10.13 -1.85
CA ASP A 135 8.57 -10.47 -2.75
C ASP A 135 8.10 -10.68 -4.18
N ALA A 136 6.99 -11.40 -4.36
CA ALA A 136 6.42 -11.61 -5.70
C ALA A 136 6.01 -10.28 -6.35
N ALA A 137 5.43 -9.35 -5.59
CA ALA A 137 5.11 -8.01 -6.07
C ALA A 137 6.36 -7.21 -6.44
N ALA A 138 7.44 -7.28 -5.64
CA ALA A 138 8.73 -6.65 -5.96
C ALA A 138 9.33 -7.20 -7.26
N ILE A 139 9.31 -8.53 -7.43
CA ILE A 139 9.78 -9.17 -8.66
C ILE A 139 8.90 -8.78 -9.85
N ALA A 140 7.58 -8.80 -9.69
CA ALA A 140 6.65 -8.37 -10.74
C ALA A 140 6.91 -6.92 -11.16
N GLN A 141 7.18 -6.01 -10.20
CA GLN A 141 7.54 -4.62 -10.47
C GLN A 141 8.81 -4.52 -11.34
N LEU A 142 9.86 -5.27 -10.99
CA LEU A 142 11.10 -5.30 -11.77
C LEU A 142 10.91 -5.93 -13.15
N LEU A 143 10.08 -6.97 -13.27
CA LEU A 143 9.74 -7.60 -14.55
C LEU A 143 8.99 -6.63 -15.46
N VAL A 144 8.02 -5.88 -14.94
CA VAL A 144 7.33 -4.84 -15.71
C VAL A 144 8.32 -3.81 -16.25
N CYS A 145 9.26 -3.36 -15.41
CA CYS A 145 10.30 -2.41 -15.84
C CYS A 145 11.23 -3.03 -16.89
N ALA A 146 11.63 -4.30 -16.74
CA ALA A 146 12.46 -4.99 -17.72
C ALA A 146 11.75 -5.16 -19.07
N ILE A 147 10.47 -5.53 -19.06
CA ILE A 147 9.63 -5.62 -20.28
C ILE A 147 9.55 -4.25 -20.95
N ALA A 148 9.28 -3.19 -20.18
CA ALA A 148 9.21 -1.82 -20.71
C ALA A 148 10.51 -1.40 -21.39
N LEU A 149 11.68 -1.72 -20.80
CA LEU A 149 12.99 -1.45 -21.41
C LEU A 149 13.19 -2.20 -22.73
N VAL A 150 12.75 -3.45 -22.80
CA VAL A 150 12.81 -4.26 -24.05
C VAL A 150 11.87 -3.68 -25.12
N MET A 151 10.73 -3.16 -24.73
CA MET A 151 9.78 -2.47 -25.62
C MET A 151 10.29 -1.09 -26.10
N GLY A 152 11.43 -0.62 -25.57
CA GLY A 152 12.05 0.63 -26.00
C GLY A 152 11.74 1.84 -25.13
N PHE A 153 10.99 1.67 -24.05
CA PHE A 153 10.77 2.73 -23.07
C PHE A 153 12.06 3.00 -22.29
N ARG A 154 12.71 4.12 -22.57
CA ARG A 154 13.98 4.52 -21.92
C ARG A 154 13.83 5.82 -21.10
N GLU A 155 12.61 6.14 -20.74
CA GLU A 155 12.29 7.35 -20.01
C GLU A 155 12.63 7.21 -18.52
N ARG A 156 12.80 8.38 -17.87
CA ARG A 156 13.05 8.44 -16.42
C ARG A 156 11.95 7.73 -15.60
N GLY A 157 10.72 7.66 -16.13
CA GLY A 157 9.58 6.98 -15.52
C GLY A 157 9.84 5.50 -15.23
N VAL A 158 10.48 4.76 -16.17
CA VAL A 158 10.79 3.33 -15.99
C VAL A 158 11.78 3.11 -14.85
N PHE A 159 12.80 3.98 -14.72
CA PHE A 159 13.75 3.90 -13.61
C PHE A 159 13.10 4.26 -12.28
N LEU A 160 12.23 5.27 -12.27
CA LEU A 160 11.45 5.62 -11.10
C LEU A 160 10.51 4.47 -10.71
N ALA A 161 9.84 3.84 -11.68
CA ALA A 161 9.00 2.66 -11.46
C ALA A 161 9.78 1.51 -10.82
N ALA A 162 11.04 1.28 -11.23
CA ALA A 162 11.89 0.24 -10.63
C ALA A 162 12.19 0.52 -9.15
N CYS A 163 12.30 1.79 -8.75
CA CYS A 163 12.50 2.16 -7.35
C CYS A 163 11.33 1.72 -6.44
N PHE A 164 10.13 1.57 -6.99
CA PHE A 164 8.98 1.04 -6.24
C PHE A 164 9.13 -0.43 -5.83
N ALA A 165 10.05 -1.18 -6.41
CA ALA A 165 10.38 -2.52 -5.94
C ALA A 165 10.99 -2.50 -4.51
N VAL A 166 11.70 -1.43 -4.15
CA VAL A 166 12.38 -1.32 -2.85
C VAL A 166 11.40 -1.38 -1.68
N PRO A 167 10.35 -0.54 -1.59
CA PRO A 167 9.41 -0.61 -0.48
C PRO A 167 8.61 -1.92 -0.45
N TRP A 168 8.33 -2.57 -1.59
CA TRP A 168 7.79 -3.94 -1.60
C TRP A 168 8.73 -4.90 -0.90
N PHE A 169 10.03 -4.85 -1.21
CA PHE A 169 11.06 -5.68 -0.57
C PHE A 169 11.21 -5.38 0.91
N VAL A 170 11.19 -4.11 1.31
CA VAL A 170 11.25 -3.70 2.74
C VAL A 170 10.05 -4.26 3.49
N SER A 171 8.85 -4.17 2.92
CA SER A 171 7.64 -4.76 3.49
C SER A 171 7.81 -6.27 3.68
N ALA A 172 8.32 -7.00 2.68
CA ALA A 172 8.58 -8.44 2.76
C ALA A 172 9.53 -8.78 3.91
N GLN A 173 10.62 -8.03 4.09
CA GLN A 173 11.58 -8.24 5.17
C GLN A 173 10.95 -8.01 6.55
N LEU A 174 10.11 -6.98 6.68
CA LEU A 174 9.39 -6.71 7.92
C LEU A 174 8.37 -7.81 8.25
N PHE A 175 7.66 -8.36 7.26
CA PHE A 175 6.79 -9.52 7.47
C PHE A 175 7.58 -10.76 7.92
N ARG A 176 8.79 -10.99 7.38
CA ARG A 176 9.69 -12.05 7.86
C ARG A 176 10.10 -11.84 9.31
N ARG A 177 10.45 -10.60 9.69
CA ARG A 177 10.77 -10.24 11.08
C ARG A 177 9.57 -10.45 12.00
N ALA A 178 8.37 -10.02 11.59
CA ALA A 178 7.15 -10.22 12.34
C ALA A 178 6.86 -11.72 12.57
N ALA A 179 7.07 -12.55 11.55
CA ALA A 179 6.91 -14.01 11.67
C ALA A 179 7.87 -14.61 12.71
N ARG A 180 9.13 -14.17 12.72
CA ARG A 180 10.13 -14.62 13.73
C ARG A 180 9.75 -14.18 15.14
N ASN A 181 9.36 -12.92 15.31
CA ASN A 181 8.96 -12.38 16.59
C ASN A 181 7.76 -13.11 17.19
N MET A 182 6.78 -13.47 16.35
CA MET A 182 5.60 -14.22 16.80
C MET A 182 5.96 -15.64 17.24
N VAL A 183 6.89 -16.31 16.55
CA VAL A 183 7.37 -17.65 16.96
C VAL A 183 8.17 -17.56 18.27
N ALA A 184 9.08 -16.60 18.39
CA ALA A 184 9.86 -16.41 19.62
C ALA A 184 8.95 -16.14 20.83
N ALA A 185 7.92 -15.31 20.67
CA ALA A 185 6.96 -15.03 21.73
C ALA A 185 6.10 -16.26 22.11
N ALA A 186 5.89 -17.18 21.20
CA ALA A 186 5.17 -18.42 21.46
C ALA A 186 6.03 -19.48 22.21
N LEU A 187 7.35 -19.49 21.95
CA LEU A 187 8.30 -20.41 22.58
C LEU A 187 8.77 -19.95 23.97
N GLY A 188 8.67 -18.64 24.24
CA GLY A 188 9.07 -18.06 25.53
C GLY A 188 7.97 -18.03 26.60
N ARG A 189 6.81 -18.65 26.30
CA ARG A 189 5.68 -18.85 27.25
C ARG A 189 5.61 -20.31 27.68
#